data_8bba33d5e702bcf494ee72b2f0174eb3
#
_entry.id   8bba33d5e702bcf494ee72b2f0174eb3
#
_cell.length_a   1.000
_cell.length_b   1.000
_cell.length_c   1.000
_cell.angle_alpha   90.00
_cell.angle_beta   90.00
_cell.angle_gamma   90.00
#
_symmetry.space_group_name_H-M   'P 1'
#
loop_
_entity.id
_entity.type
_entity.pdbx_description
1 polymer ?
#
loop_
_entity_poly.entity_id
_entity_poly.type
_entity_poly.pdbx_seq_one_letter_code
_entity_poly.pdbx_strand_id
1 'polypeptide(L)'
;MKRRVFLKSAGLAAAGAALVGCAPVRETSAPAKIHKGDGRLHLRFFPYELQLRHTFTVASYSRKTTPDVQVELTWEGVTGYGEASMPPYLGQSVESVCAFLQKADLSQFTDPFLMDDILDYLDSLSPGDSAAKAAVDIALHDLVGKLLGAPWYKIWGLNPAKAPSTTFTIGIDTPEVVREKTLEAAGKFNILKVKVGLDSDEAMIKAIRSVTSVPLAVDANQGWKDRSKALDEIFWLKEQGVVLVEQPLPIDRLDDTAWLTERSPLPIIADESIQRLSDISRIAGAFHGINIKLMKCTGMREARAMVSTARALGMKVMLGCMTETSCAVSAAAQLSPAVDFADLDGNLLIANDRFRGVTVSEGRLSLPSTPGIGILKIANNY
;
A
#
# COMPACT_ATOMS: atom_id res chain seq x y z
N MET A 1 66.33 20.73 35.63
CA MET A 1 66.16 20.97 34.18
C MET A 1 64.74 20.90 33.82
N LYS A 2 64.10 22.02 33.48
CA LYS A 2 62.68 22.17 33.17
C LYS A 2 62.44 21.98 31.65
N ARG A 3 61.54 21.12 31.23
CA ARG A 3 61.01 21.10 29.85
C ARG A 3 59.55 21.44 29.87
N ARG A 4 59.23 22.56 29.22
CA ARG A 4 57.89 23.07 28.97
C ARG A 4 57.24 22.25 27.84
N VAL A 5 55.98 21.82 28.04
CA VAL A 5 55.12 21.22 27.01
C VAL A 5 54.20 22.30 26.48
N PHE A 6 54.23 22.52 25.16
CA PHE A 6 53.34 23.41 24.40
C PHE A 6 52.05 22.70 24.07
N LEU A 7 50.94 23.23 24.55
CA LEU A 7 49.59 22.82 24.09
C LEU A 7 49.23 23.61 22.83
N LYS A 8 49.02 22.92 21.72
CA LYS A 8 48.36 23.44 20.54
C LYS A 8 46.87 23.18 20.65
N SER A 9 46.09 24.24 20.74
CA SER A 9 44.65 24.24 20.62
C SER A 9 44.26 24.08 19.14
N ALA A 10 43.61 22.96 18.80
CA ALA A 10 42.91 22.78 17.53
C ALA A 10 41.44 23.17 17.73
N GLY A 11 41.02 24.25 17.07
CA GLY A 11 39.63 24.67 17.03
C GLY A 11 38.82 23.74 16.14
N LEU A 12 37.79 23.09 16.69
CA LEU A 12 36.74 22.45 15.93
C LEU A 12 35.77 23.53 15.46
N ALA A 13 35.69 23.74 14.15
CA ALA A 13 34.61 24.46 13.52
C ALA A 13 33.39 23.49 13.44
N ALA A 14 32.39 23.71 14.26
CA ALA A 14 31.09 23.03 14.16
C ALA A 14 30.33 23.67 13.00
N ALA A 15 30.20 22.92 11.88
CA ALA A 15 29.25 23.24 10.83
C ALA A 15 27.86 22.92 11.35
N GLY A 16 27.09 23.95 11.69
CA GLY A 16 25.67 23.83 12.02
C GLY A 16 24.87 23.48 10.79
N ALA A 17 24.46 22.21 10.66
CA ALA A 17 23.41 21.85 9.74
C ALA A 17 22.09 22.44 10.30
N ALA A 18 21.55 23.42 9.60
CA ALA A 18 20.20 23.92 9.87
C ALA A 18 19.20 22.82 9.51
N LEU A 19 18.73 22.11 10.52
CA LEU A 19 17.54 21.30 10.43
C LEU A 19 16.34 22.25 10.17
N VAL A 20 15.91 22.36 8.93
CA VAL A 20 14.61 22.92 8.61
C VAL A 20 13.61 21.86 9.04
N GLY A 21 13.33 21.81 10.34
CA GLY A 21 12.29 20.98 10.88
C GLY A 21 10.93 21.48 10.40
N CYS A 22 10.12 20.63 9.79
CA CYS A 22 8.69 20.83 9.75
C CYS A 22 8.24 20.97 11.23
N ALA A 23 7.93 22.20 11.65
CA ALA A 23 7.40 22.43 12.99
C ALA A 23 6.13 21.58 13.14
N PRO A 24 5.96 20.87 14.26
CA PRO A 24 4.71 20.17 14.50
C PRO A 24 3.60 21.23 14.50
N VAL A 25 2.68 21.11 13.53
CA VAL A 25 1.48 21.94 13.53
C VAL A 25 0.71 21.55 14.79
N ARG A 26 0.78 22.37 15.85
CA ARG A 26 -0.10 22.24 17.01
C ARG A 26 -1.52 22.29 16.46
N GLU A 27 -2.27 21.21 16.64
CA GLU A 27 -3.72 21.20 16.47
C GLU A 27 -4.30 22.27 17.39
N THR A 28 -4.55 23.44 16.85
CA THR A 28 -5.47 24.38 17.49
C THR A 28 -6.86 23.84 17.22
N SER A 29 -7.46 23.21 18.22
CA SER A 29 -8.82 22.73 18.21
C SER A 29 -9.80 23.93 18.29
N ALA A 30 -9.86 24.71 17.23
CA ALA A 30 -11.01 25.52 16.93
C ALA A 30 -11.91 24.70 15.98
N PRO A 31 -13.24 24.59 16.24
CA PRO A 31 -14.13 23.97 15.26
C PRO A 31 -13.94 24.70 13.94
N ALA A 32 -13.59 23.94 12.91
CA ALA A 32 -13.42 24.49 11.56
C ALA A 32 -14.70 25.24 11.21
N LYS A 33 -14.60 26.57 11.09
CA LYS A 33 -15.70 27.35 10.51
C LYS A 33 -15.94 26.73 9.16
N ILE A 34 -17.16 26.21 8.93
CA ILE A 34 -17.61 25.78 7.62
C ILE A 34 -17.54 27.05 6.77
N HIS A 35 -16.44 27.22 6.03
CA HIS A 35 -16.36 28.24 5.02
C HIS A 35 -17.42 27.88 3.98
N LYS A 36 -18.44 28.73 3.79
CA LYS A 36 -19.19 28.73 2.54
C LYS A 36 -18.13 28.83 1.46
N GLY A 37 -18.09 27.84 0.57
CA GLY A 37 -16.99 27.65 -0.35
C GLY A 37 -16.71 28.88 -1.22
N ASP A 38 -15.48 29.09 -1.52
CA ASP A 38 -15.04 30.10 -2.50
C ASP A 38 -15.00 29.50 -3.94
N GLY A 39 -15.59 28.31 -4.12
CA GLY A 39 -15.61 27.57 -5.37
C GLY A 39 -14.27 26.95 -5.75
N ARG A 40 -13.31 26.82 -4.81
CA ARG A 40 -11.96 26.32 -5.08
C ARG A 40 -11.67 25.05 -4.30
N LEU A 41 -10.74 24.24 -4.81
CA LEU A 41 -10.22 23.09 -4.08
C LEU A 41 -9.18 23.55 -3.05
N HIS A 42 -9.36 23.11 -1.80
CA HIS A 42 -8.43 23.37 -0.69
C HIS A 42 -7.75 22.10 -0.22
N LEU A 43 -6.43 22.04 -0.38
CA LEU A 43 -5.59 20.93 0.04
C LEU A 43 -5.03 21.23 1.44
N ARG A 44 -5.21 20.28 2.36
CA ARG A 44 -4.57 20.24 3.67
C ARG A 44 -3.93 18.89 3.88
N PHE A 45 -2.75 18.84 4.50
CA PHE A 45 -2.05 17.60 4.79
C PHE A 45 -1.23 17.72 6.07
N PHE A 46 -0.94 16.59 6.68
CA PHE A 46 -0.13 16.54 7.92
C PHE A 46 0.51 15.16 8.06
N PRO A 47 1.76 15.12 8.61
CA PRO A 47 2.43 13.87 8.95
C PRO A 47 1.64 13.03 9.94
N TYR A 48 1.68 11.72 9.75
CA TYR A 48 1.11 10.74 10.65
C TYR A 48 2.04 9.53 10.74
N GLU A 49 2.11 8.85 11.87
CA GLU A 49 2.88 7.63 12.02
C GLU A 49 1.95 6.47 12.40
N LEU A 50 1.90 5.46 11.54
CA LEU A 50 1.13 4.26 11.79
C LEU A 50 1.87 3.38 12.80
N GLN A 51 1.20 3.00 13.88
CA GLN A 51 1.72 2.08 14.90
C GLN A 51 1.29 0.67 14.57
N LEU A 52 2.23 -0.24 14.35
CA LEU A 52 1.93 -1.64 14.06
C LEU A 52 1.58 -2.39 15.35
N ARG A 53 0.58 -3.27 15.28
CA ARG A 53 0.19 -4.14 16.40
C ARG A 53 1.29 -5.11 16.80
N HIS A 54 2.05 -5.58 15.81
CA HIS A 54 3.19 -6.47 15.96
C HIS A 54 4.35 -5.99 15.10
N THR A 55 5.57 -6.38 15.43
CA THR A 55 6.71 -6.18 14.53
C THR A 55 6.43 -6.86 13.20
N PHE A 56 6.59 -6.13 12.10
CA PHE A 56 6.38 -6.62 10.75
C PHE A 56 7.73 -6.87 10.08
N THR A 57 8.01 -8.12 9.74
CA THR A 57 9.27 -8.55 9.14
C THR A 57 9.03 -9.15 7.76
N VAL A 58 9.80 -8.69 6.79
CA VAL A 58 9.94 -9.23 5.43
C VAL A 58 11.40 -9.60 5.19
N ALA A 59 11.72 -10.23 4.06
CA ALA A 59 13.08 -10.70 3.76
C ALA A 59 14.17 -9.61 3.86
N SER A 60 13.84 -8.34 3.66
CA SER A 60 14.81 -7.22 3.57
C SER A 60 14.84 -6.28 4.78
N TYR A 61 13.78 -6.23 5.61
CA TYR A 61 13.70 -5.32 6.76
C TYR A 61 12.64 -5.74 7.79
N SER A 62 12.73 -5.11 8.99
CA SER A 62 11.78 -5.25 10.08
C SER A 62 11.42 -3.88 10.65
N ARG A 63 10.14 -3.65 11.03
CA ARG A 63 9.66 -2.37 11.54
C ARG A 63 8.51 -2.52 12.53
N LYS A 64 8.31 -1.48 13.37
CA LYS A 64 7.18 -1.34 14.31
C LYS A 64 6.26 -0.17 13.98
N THR A 65 6.69 0.70 13.08
CA THR A 65 5.92 1.86 12.61
C THR A 65 6.02 1.97 11.10
N THR A 66 5.09 2.71 10.49
CA THR A 66 5.17 3.12 9.08
C THR A 66 4.93 4.62 9.00
N PRO A 67 5.82 5.38 8.33
CA PRO A 67 5.57 6.79 8.07
C PRO A 67 4.38 6.94 7.12
N ASP A 68 3.57 7.95 7.37
CA ASP A 68 2.37 8.26 6.62
C ASP A 68 2.14 9.78 6.55
N VAL A 69 1.42 10.26 5.53
CA VAL A 69 0.92 11.63 5.44
C VAL A 69 -0.56 11.56 5.10
N GLN A 70 -1.37 12.13 5.98
CA GLN A 70 -2.82 12.24 5.79
C GLN A 70 -3.16 13.47 4.96
N VAL A 71 -4.13 13.34 4.05
CA VAL A 71 -4.59 14.38 3.14
C VAL A 71 -6.09 14.64 3.31
N GLU A 72 -6.45 15.91 3.34
CA GLU A 72 -7.82 16.41 3.30
C GLU A 72 -7.97 17.32 2.08
N LEU A 73 -8.92 17.04 1.20
CA LEU A 73 -9.27 17.86 0.06
C LEU A 73 -10.71 18.36 0.21
N THR A 74 -10.88 19.67 0.31
CA THR A 74 -12.19 20.28 0.60
C THR A 74 -12.67 21.13 -0.56
N TRP A 75 -13.94 20.99 -0.90
CA TRP A 75 -14.66 21.81 -1.86
C TRP A 75 -16.10 22.04 -1.39
N GLU A 76 -16.56 23.29 -1.38
CA GLU A 76 -17.93 23.68 -0.97
C GLU A 76 -18.42 23.03 0.34
N GLY A 77 -17.51 22.93 1.33
CA GLY A 77 -17.80 22.35 2.65
C GLY A 77 -17.82 20.82 2.72
N VAL A 78 -17.61 20.12 1.60
CA VAL A 78 -17.44 18.67 1.56
C VAL A 78 -15.95 18.35 1.59
N THR A 79 -15.55 17.41 2.43
CA THR A 79 -14.14 16.98 2.56
C THR A 79 -13.96 15.53 2.15
N GLY A 80 -13.04 15.31 1.21
CA GLY A 80 -12.48 14.00 0.86
C GLY A 80 -11.19 13.74 1.62
N TYR A 81 -10.91 12.48 1.91
CA TYR A 81 -9.75 12.04 2.68
C TYR A 81 -8.86 11.12 1.84
N GLY A 82 -7.56 11.25 2.04
CA GLY A 82 -6.54 10.41 1.42
C GLY A 82 -5.34 10.23 2.35
N GLU A 83 -4.46 9.32 1.99
CA GLU A 83 -3.23 9.08 2.73
C GLU A 83 -2.09 8.62 1.82
N ALA A 84 -0.85 8.90 2.24
CA ALA A 84 0.38 8.44 1.61
C ALA A 84 1.14 7.57 2.59
N SER A 85 0.98 6.26 2.52
CA SER A 85 1.80 5.32 3.28
C SER A 85 3.11 5.04 2.55
N MET A 86 4.24 5.12 3.27
CA MET A 86 5.58 5.10 2.71
C MET A 86 6.44 3.97 3.28
N PRO A 87 6.27 2.72 2.84
CA PRO A 87 7.21 1.67 3.18
C PRO A 87 8.59 1.95 2.56
N PRO A 88 9.68 1.44 3.16
CA PRO A 88 11.05 1.79 2.76
C PRO A 88 11.37 1.62 1.27
N TYR A 89 10.79 0.62 0.60
CA TYR A 89 11.12 0.32 -0.79
C TYR A 89 10.56 1.33 -1.81
N LEU A 90 9.63 2.20 -1.43
CA LEU A 90 9.16 3.27 -2.31
C LEU A 90 10.16 4.41 -2.43
N GLY A 91 11.17 4.48 -1.54
CA GLY A 91 12.18 5.53 -1.56
C GLY A 91 11.63 6.93 -1.27
N GLN A 92 10.42 7.04 -0.70
CA GLN A 92 9.77 8.29 -0.32
C GLN A 92 9.81 8.46 1.20
N SER A 93 9.79 9.72 1.66
CA SER A 93 9.77 10.08 3.07
C SER A 93 8.65 11.08 3.35
N VAL A 94 8.35 11.30 4.64
CA VAL A 94 7.39 12.33 5.07
C VAL A 94 7.78 13.69 4.49
N GLU A 95 9.08 14.02 4.50
CA GLU A 95 9.60 15.27 3.98
C GLU A 95 9.40 15.40 2.47
N SER A 96 9.68 14.34 1.70
CA SER A 96 9.50 14.36 0.24
C SER A 96 8.03 14.48 -0.15
N VAL A 97 7.15 13.72 0.52
CA VAL A 97 5.70 13.79 0.31
C VAL A 97 5.14 15.17 0.67
N CYS A 98 5.51 15.71 1.84
CA CYS A 98 5.09 17.06 2.22
C CYS A 98 5.62 18.13 1.26
N ALA A 99 6.86 18.01 0.79
CA ALA A 99 7.43 18.94 -0.19
C ALA A 99 6.71 18.89 -1.53
N PHE A 100 6.29 17.70 -2.00
CA PHE A 100 5.46 17.57 -3.19
C PHE A 100 4.09 18.23 -2.98
N LEU A 101 3.39 17.91 -1.89
CA LEU A 101 2.06 18.45 -1.60
C LEU A 101 2.07 19.97 -1.42
N GLN A 102 3.16 20.57 -0.92
CA GLN A 102 3.33 22.02 -0.86
C GLN A 102 3.44 22.70 -2.24
N LYS A 103 3.93 21.99 -3.27
CA LYS A 103 4.02 22.48 -4.64
C LYS A 103 2.69 22.37 -5.38
N ALA A 104 1.80 21.48 -4.94
CA ALA A 104 0.53 21.20 -5.58
C ALA A 104 -0.48 22.32 -5.27
N ASP A 105 -0.59 23.32 -6.15
CA ASP A 105 -1.62 24.35 -6.06
C ASP A 105 -2.93 23.85 -6.66
N LEU A 106 -3.76 23.25 -5.81
CA LEU A 106 -5.09 22.79 -6.21
C LEU A 106 -6.14 23.91 -6.19
N SER A 107 -5.84 25.09 -5.64
CA SER A 107 -6.77 26.22 -5.58
C SER A 107 -7.07 26.83 -6.96
N GLN A 108 -6.29 26.49 -7.97
CA GLN A 108 -6.54 26.86 -9.36
C GLN A 108 -7.75 26.13 -9.97
N PHE A 109 -8.17 25.01 -9.39
CA PHE A 109 -9.30 24.22 -9.87
C PHE A 109 -10.57 24.61 -9.11
N THR A 110 -11.64 24.84 -9.86
CA THR A 110 -12.96 25.25 -9.34
C THR A 110 -14.01 24.15 -9.48
N ASP A 111 -13.72 23.10 -10.25
CA ASP A 111 -14.61 21.97 -10.47
C ASP A 111 -13.89 20.65 -10.15
N PRO A 112 -14.24 19.98 -9.03
CA PRO A 112 -13.62 18.71 -8.65
C PRO A 112 -13.96 17.53 -9.60
N PHE A 113 -14.96 17.69 -10.47
CA PHE A 113 -15.32 16.65 -11.44
C PHE A 113 -14.36 16.57 -12.64
N LEU A 114 -13.53 17.58 -12.87
CA LEU A 114 -12.46 17.57 -13.86
C LEU A 114 -11.25 16.77 -13.33
N MET A 115 -11.52 15.53 -12.92
CA MET A 115 -10.56 14.69 -12.21
C MET A 115 -9.30 14.42 -13.06
N ASP A 116 -9.44 14.17 -14.36
CA ASP A 116 -8.30 13.92 -15.22
C ASP A 116 -7.37 15.12 -15.31
N ASP A 117 -7.90 16.34 -15.47
CA ASP A 117 -7.11 17.56 -15.53
C ASP A 117 -6.35 17.82 -14.23
N ILE A 118 -7.00 17.57 -13.08
CA ILE A 118 -6.39 17.72 -11.74
C ILE A 118 -5.26 16.72 -11.56
N LEU A 119 -5.50 15.46 -11.91
CA LEU A 119 -4.53 14.39 -11.71
C LEU A 119 -3.38 14.44 -12.73
N ASP A 120 -3.63 14.89 -13.97
CA ASP A 120 -2.60 15.15 -14.97
C ASP A 120 -1.72 16.34 -14.56
N TYR A 121 -2.30 17.39 -13.95
CA TYR A 121 -1.51 18.46 -13.34
C TYR A 121 -0.56 17.91 -12.26
N LEU A 122 -1.04 17.07 -11.36
CA LEU A 122 -0.18 16.46 -10.33
C LEU A 122 0.93 15.58 -10.94
N ASP A 123 0.60 14.82 -11.99
CA ASP A 123 1.61 14.01 -12.69
C ASP A 123 2.68 14.88 -13.35
N SER A 124 2.33 16.08 -13.84
CA SER A 124 3.25 17.02 -14.47
C SER A 124 4.27 17.64 -13.49
N LEU A 125 3.97 17.68 -12.19
CA LEU A 125 4.83 18.31 -11.18
C LEU A 125 6.14 17.55 -10.93
N SER A 126 6.10 16.22 -11.09
CA SER A 126 7.25 15.36 -10.85
C SER A 126 7.02 13.98 -11.49
N PRO A 127 8.05 13.31 -12.04
CA PRO A 127 7.92 11.93 -12.54
C PRO A 127 7.75 10.88 -11.43
N GLY A 128 8.14 11.20 -10.20
CA GLY A 128 8.05 10.34 -9.01
C GLY A 128 6.87 10.67 -8.11
N ASP A 129 7.12 10.60 -6.79
CA ASP A 129 6.18 10.99 -5.73
C ASP A 129 4.84 10.25 -5.76
N SER A 130 4.89 8.95 -6.08
CA SER A 130 3.70 8.15 -6.33
C SER A 130 2.75 8.09 -5.12
N ALA A 131 3.26 7.98 -3.89
CA ALA A 131 2.44 7.96 -2.69
C ALA A 131 1.76 9.32 -2.44
N ALA A 132 2.46 10.44 -2.66
CA ALA A 132 1.87 11.78 -2.54
C ALA A 132 0.75 12.00 -3.55
N LYS A 133 0.94 11.58 -4.79
CA LYS A 133 -0.10 11.63 -5.85
C LYS A 133 -1.28 10.73 -5.51
N ALA A 134 -1.01 9.50 -5.02
CA ALA A 134 -2.05 8.59 -4.58
C ALA A 134 -2.91 9.19 -3.46
N ALA A 135 -2.30 9.89 -2.51
CA ALA A 135 -3.03 10.54 -1.43
C ALA A 135 -4.02 11.60 -1.95
N VAL A 136 -3.61 12.40 -2.93
CA VAL A 136 -4.52 13.41 -3.54
C VAL A 136 -5.57 12.73 -4.42
N ASP A 137 -5.21 11.72 -5.21
CA ASP A 137 -6.14 10.93 -6.03
C ASP A 137 -7.24 10.29 -5.15
N ILE A 138 -6.85 9.64 -4.06
CA ILE A 138 -7.79 9.02 -3.11
C ILE A 138 -8.72 10.08 -2.50
N ALA A 139 -8.16 11.21 -2.06
CA ALA A 139 -8.95 12.31 -1.49
C ALA A 139 -9.92 12.90 -2.51
N LEU A 140 -9.53 13.05 -3.77
CA LEU A 140 -10.37 13.53 -4.85
C LEU A 140 -11.50 12.53 -5.15
N HIS A 141 -11.20 11.24 -5.23
CA HIS A 141 -12.22 10.20 -5.38
C HIS A 141 -13.20 10.19 -4.20
N ASP A 142 -12.72 10.32 -2.97
CA ASP A 142 -13.60 10.40 -1.81
C ASP A 142 -14.52 11.64 -1.85
N LEU A 143 -13.95 12.79 -2.19
CA LEU A 143 -14.69 14.03 -2.37
C LEU A 143 -15.79 13.90 -3.45
N VAL A 144 -15.40 13.49 -4.65
CA VAL A 144 -16.33 13.38 -5.80
C VAL A 144 -17.40 12.34 -5.55
N GLY A 145 -17.05 11.18 -4.99
CA GLY A 145 -18.05 10.16 -4.64
C GLY A 145 -19.04 10.64 -3.58
N LYS A 146 -18.62 11.48 -2.61
CA LYS A 146 -19.49 12.13 -1.64
C LYS A 146 -20.43 13.13 -2.30
N LEU A 147 -19.93 13.94 -3.23
CA LEU A 147 -20.73 14.88 -4.01
C LEU A 147 -21.78 14.16 -4.89
N LEU A 148 -21.43 13.00 -5.44
CA LEU A 148 -22.35 12.14 -6.21
C LEU A 148 -23.31 11.32 -5.33
N GLY A 149 -23.10 11.29 -4.01
CA GLY A 149 -23.91 10.51 -3.08
C GLY A 149 -23.77 8.98 -3.24
N ALA A 150 -22.66 8.49 -3.81
CA ALA A 150 -22.47 7.06 -4.09
C ALA A 150 -21.02 6.59 -3.85
N PRO A 151 -20.82 5.32 -3.46
CA PRO A 151 -19.50 4.71 -3.41
C PRO A 151 -18.99 4.35 -4.81
N TRP A 152 -17.66 4.36 -4.98
CA TRP A 152 -17.04 4.19 -6.30
C TRP A 152 -17.31 2.85 -6.97
N TYR A 153 -17.43 1.75 -6.24
CA TYR A 153 -17.80 0.47 -6.86
C TYR A 153 -19.16 0.55 -7.59
N LYS A 154 -20.11 1.33 -7.05
CA LYS A 154 -21.40 1.58 -7.73
C LYS A 154 -21.25 2.49 -8.93
N ILE A 155 -20.48 3.59 -8.79
CA ILE A 155 -20.20 4.53 -9.89
C ILE A 155 -19.55 3.77 -11.06
N TRP A 156 -18.66 2.83 -10.78
CA TRP A 156 -18.03 1.97 -11.78
C TRP A 156 -18.88 0.79 -12.25
N GLY A 157 -20.08 0.61 -11.72
CA GLY A 157 -20.98 -0.51 -12.10
C GLY A 157 -20.48 -1.87 -11.65
N LEU A 158 -19.66 -1.94 -10.60
CA LEU A 158 -19.11 -3.18 -10.08
C LEU A 158 -20.06 -3.85 -9.08
N ASN A 159 -20.14 -5.19 -9.14
CA ASN A 159 -20.95 -5.97 -8.20
C ASN A 159 -20.10 -6.34 -6.96
N PRO A 160 -20.39 -5.79 -5.77
CA PRO A 160 -19.60 -6.05 -4.56
C PRO A 160 -19.57 -7.51 -4.14
N ALA A 161 -20.56 -8.32 -4.52
CA ALA A 161 -20.59 -9.76 -4.24
C ALA A 161 -19.48 -10.55 -4.99
N LYS A 162 -18.84 -9.94 -5.99
CA LYS A 162 -17.72 -10.54 -6.73
C LYS A 162 -16.35 -10.22 -6.11
N ALA A 163 -16.29 -9.42 -5.05
CA ALA A 163 -15.03 -9.17 -4.36
C ALA A 163 -14.43 -10.50 -3.85
N PRO A 164 -13.15 -10.79 -4.13
CA PRO A 164 -12.50 -11.99 -3.61
C PRO A 164 -12.31 -11.89 -2.08
N SER A 165 -12.06 -13.03 -1.45
CA SER A 165 -11.56 -13.03 -0.07
C SER A 165 -10.20 -12.33 -0.01
N THR A 166 -9.98 -11.54 1.03
CA THR A 166 -8.66 -10.95 1.28
C THR A 166 -7.77 -11.93 2.03
N THR A 167 -6.47 -11.85 1.78
CA THR A 167 -5.47 -12.54 2.61
C THR A 167 -5.34 -11.86 3.98
N PHE A 168 -4.71 -12.57 4.91
CA PHE A 168 -4.12 -11.98 6.13
C PHE A 168 -2.64 -12.35 6.16
N THR A 169 -1.79 -11.33 6.38
CA THR A 169 -0.34 -11.48 6.24
C THR A 169 0.32 -11.98 7.51
N ILE A 170 1.06 -13.08 7.39
CA ILE A 170 1.96 -13.63 8.41
C ILE A 170 3.39 -13.26 7.99
N GLY A 171 4.01 -12.38 8.76
CA GLY A 171 5.42 -11.99 8.57
C GLY A 171 6.38 -13.10 8.96
N ILE A 172 7.65 -12.96 8.54
CA ILE A 172 8.73 -13.87 8.90
C ILE A 172 8.99 -13.79 10.41
N ASP A 173 9.01 -14.95 11.06
CA ASP A 173 9.28 -15.08 12.50
C ASP A 173 9.76 -16.52 12.81
N THR A 174 9.96 -16.86 14.09
CA THR A 174 10.22 -18.24 14.47
C THR A 174 9.02 -19.15 14.19
N PRO A 175 9.22 -20.45 13.93
CA PRO A 175 8.13 -21.39 13.67
C PRO A 175 7.03 -21.38 14.75
N GLU A 176 7.40 -21.19 16.02
CA GLU A 176 6.49 -21.13 17.16
C GLU A 176 5.56 -19.91 17.06
N VAL A 177 6.13 -18.73 16.81
CA VAL A 177 5.39 -17.46 16.67
C VAL A 177 4.51 -17.49 15.41
N VAL A 178 5.04 -18.00 14.29
CA VAL A 178 4.28 -18.19 13.06
C VAL A 178 3.07 -19.10 13.29
N ARG A 179 3.25 -20.20 14.03
CA ARG A 179 2.17 -21.12 14.39
C ARG A 179 1.08 -20.44 15.23
N GLU A 180 1.45 -19.66 16.24
CA GLU A 180 0.52 -18.89 17.07
C GLU A 180 -0.30 -17.89 16.25
N LYS A 181 0.37 -17.07 15.44
CA LYS A 181 -0.29 -16.11 14.53
C LYS A 181 -1.22 -16.82 13.56
N THR A 182 -0.83 -18.00 13.07
CA THR A 182 -1.66 -18.81 12.17
C THR A 182 -2.93 -19.30 12.86
N LEU A 183 -2.86 -19.76 14.09
CA LEU A 183 -4.02 -20.21 14.87
C LEU A 183 -5.03 -19.05 15.10
N GLU A 184 -4.52 -17.83 15.33
CA GLU A 184 -5.38 -16.65 15.50
C GLU A 184 -6.10 -16.23 14.19
N ALA A 185 -5.46 -16.46 13.05
CA ALA A 185 -5.94 -16.02 11.73
C ALA A 185 -6.77 -17.08 10.99
N ALA A 186 -6.42 -18.36 11.09
CA ALA A 186 -6.97 -19.43 10.27
C ALA A 186 -8.49 -19.64 10.41
N GLY A 187 -9.07 -19.27 11.57
CA GLY A 187 -10.53 -19.31 11.78
C GLY A 187 -11.28 -18.08 11.25
N LYS A 188 -10.57 -17.07 10.76
CA LYS A 188 -11.14 -15.76 10.36
C LYS A 188 -10.94 -15.46 8.88
N PHE A 189 -9.95 -16.09 8.24
CA PHE A 189 -9.56 -15.81 6.86
C PHE A 189 -9.58 -17.08 6.01
N ASN A 190 -10.03 -16.95 4.76
CA ASN A 190 -10.15 -18.04 3.79
C ASN A 190 -8.83 -18.30 3.04
N ILE A 191 -7.87 -17.40 3.16
CA ILE A 191 -6.53 -17.48 2.57
C ILE A 191 -5.57 -16.69 3.45
N LEU A 192 -4.37 -17.22 3.67
CA LEU A 192 -3.30 -16.54 4.41
C LEU A 192 -2.17 -16.18 3.45
N LYS A 193 -1.56 -15.01 3.62
CA LYS A 193 -0.35 -14.63 2.92
C LYS A 193 0.85 -14.84 3.83
N VAL A 194 1.87 -15.54 3.35
CA VAL A 194 3.07 -15.86 4.11
C VAL A 194 4.27 -15.19 3.46
N LYS A 195 4.99 -14.39 4.22
CA LYS A 195 6.26 -13.82 3.79
C LYS A 195 7.33 -14.90 3.85
N VAL A 196 8.04 -15.07 2.73
CA VAL A 196 9.11 -16.06 2.53
C VAL A 196 10.33 -15.37 1.90
N GLY A 197 11.34 -16.11 1.50
CA GLY A 197 12.56 -15.60 0.84
C GLY A 197 13.83 -15.77 1.69
N LEU A 198 13.76 -16.58 2.75
CA LEU A 198 14.89 -16.91 3.62
C LEU A 198 15.04 -18.44 3.76
N ASP A 199 16.18 -18.88 4.31
CA ASP A 199 16.44 -20.32 4.56
C ASP A 199 15.45 -20.96 5.55
N SER A 200 14.64 -20.16 6.24
CA SER A 200 13.61 -20.61 7.19
C SER A 200 12.26 -20.97 6.55
N ASP A 201 12.09 -20.75 5.24
CA ASP A 201 10.80 -20.85 4.54
C ASP A 201 10.12 -22.21 4.76
N GLU A 202 10.86 -23.30 4.55
CA GLU A 202 10.31 -24.65 4.72
C GLU A 202 9.82 -24.90 6.16
N ALA A 203 10.60 -24.47 7.17
CA ALA A 203 10.23 -24.62 8.57
C ALA A 203 8.97 -23.83 8.92
N MET A 204 8.85 -22.61 8.41
CA MET A 204 7.66 -21.77 8.62
C MET A 204 6.42 -22.36 7.95
N ILE A 205 6.51 -22.79 6.70
CA ILE A 205 5.38 -23.41 5.99
C ILE A 205 4.93 -24.69 6.70
N LYS A 206 5.85 -25.54 7.14
CA LYS A 206 5.52 -26.74 7.94
C LYS A 206 4.84 -26.39 9.27
N ALA A 207 5.30 -25.34 9.96
CA ALA A 207 4.66 -24.86 11.19
C ALA A 207 3.21 -24.40 10.93
N ILE A 208 2.96 -23.66 9.84
CA ILE A 208 1.62 -23.26 9.42
C ILE A 208 0.75 -24.50 9.13
N ARG A 209 1.26 -25.45 8.34
CA ARG A 209 0.53 -26.67 7.96
C ARG A 209 0.24 -27.61 9.11
N SER A 210 0.99 -27.52 10.19
CA SER A 210 0.72 -28.30 11.41
C SER A 210 -0.59 -27.88 12.11
N VAL A 211 -1.14 -26.70 11.80
CA VAL A 211 -2.31 -26.13 12.50
C VAL A 211 -3.46 -25.73 11.57
N THR A 212 -3.25 -25.65 10.24
CA THR A 212 -4.32 -25.29 9.31
C THR A 212 -4.11 -25.86 7.91
N SER A 213 -5.25 -26.12 7.22
CA SER A 213 -5.31 -26.46 5.79
C SER A 213 -5.78 -25.28 4.92
N VAL A 214 -5.97 -24.08 5.48
CA VAL A 214 -6.37 -22.88 4.72
C VAL A 214 -5.37 -22.62 3.59
N PRO A 215 -5.83 -22.31 2.34
CA PRO A 215 -4.96 -21.97 1.23
C PRO A 215 -3.95 -20.87 1.57
N LEU A 216 -2.74 -20.95 1.02
CA LEU A 216 -1.69 -19.96 1.23
C LEU A 216 -1.38 -19.21 -0.07
N ALA A 217 -1.17 -17.92 0.01
CA ALA A 217 -0.38 -17.14 -0.92
C ALA A 217 1.02 -16.95 -0.32
N VAL A 218 2.08 -17.03 -1.11
CA VAL A 218 3.43 -16.72 -0.62
C VAL A 218 3.99 -15.51 -1.34
N ASP A 219 4.75 -14.70 -0.60
CA ASP A 219 5.43 -13.52 -1.14
C ASP A 219 6.91 -13.58 -0.72
N ALA A 220 7.75 -13.78 -1.72
CA ALA A 220 9.19 -13.89 -1.52
C ALA A 220 9.91 -12.54 -1.48
N ASN A 221 9.24 -11.44 -1.82
CA ASN A 221 9.81 -10.09 -1.84
C ASN A 221 11.22 -10.06 -2.45
N GLN A 222 11.40 -10.70 -3.63
CA GLN A 222 12.67 -10.82 -4.36
C GLN A 222 13.73 -11.69 -3.62
N GLY A 223 13.33 -12.49 -2.63
CA GLY A 223 14.25 -13.22 -1.76
C GLY A 223 15.01 -14.34 -2.46
N TRP A 224 14.42 -15.03 -3.43
CA TRP A 224 15.05 -16.14 -4.13
C TRP A 224 16.01 -15.63 -5.22
N LYS A 225 17.18 -16.28 -5.36
CA LYS A 225 18.25 -15.80 -6.24
C LYS A 225 18.55 -16.73 -7.40
N ASP A 226 18.13 -17.99 -7.33
CA ASP A 226 18.35 -19.02 -8.34
C ASP A 226 17.00 -19.48 -8.89
N ARG A 227 16.80 -19.33 -10.22
CA ARG A 227 15.53 -19.66 -10.87
C ARG A 227 15.18 -21.16 -10.81
N SER A 228 16.20 -22.05 -10.84
CA SER A 228 15.99 -23.49 -10.81
C SER A 228 15.55 -23.92 -9.40
N LYS A 229 16.25 -23.44 -8.37
CA LYS A 229 15.84 -23.66 -6.96
C LYS A 229 14.46 -23.05 -6.67
N ALA A 230 14.20 -21.86 -7.21
CA ALA A 230 12.87 -21.24 -7.08
C ALA A 230 11.78 -22.12 -7.71
N LEU A 231 12.05 -22.77 -8.84
CA LEU A 231 11.09 -23.69 -9.46
C LEU A 231 10.84 -24.91 -8.59
N ASP A 232 11.89 -25.53 -8.06
CA ASP A 232 11.79 -26.69 -7.17
C ASP A 232 10.97 -26.31 -5.90
N GLU A 233 11.25 -25.15 -5.32
CA GLU A 233 10.51 -24.61 -4.18
C GLU A 233 9.02 -24.39 -4.51
N ILE A 234 8.71 -23.87 -5.69
CA ILE A 234 7.32 -23.66 -6.12
C ILE A 234 6.57 -24.99 -6.29
N PHE A 235 7.21 -26.04 -6.77
CA PHE A 235 6.59 -27.35 -6.84
C PHE A 235 6.28 -27.88 -5.44
N TRP A 236 7.23 -27.77 -4.52
CA TRP A 236 7.01 -28.17 -3.12
C TRP A 236 5.91 -27.34 -2.45
N LEU A 237 5.91 -26.00 -2.65
CA LEU A 237 4.87 -25.10 -2.13
C LEU A 237 3.47 -25.45 -2.65
N LYS A 238 3.36 -25.88 -3.90
CA LYS A 238 2.09 -26.36 -4.45
C LYS A 238 1.56 -27.58 -3.68
N GLU A 239 2.43 -28.52 -3.33
CA GLU A 239 2.07 -29.68 -2.49
C GLU A 239 1.63 -29.26 -1.08
N GLN A 240 2.15 -28.10 -0.60
CA GLN A 240 1.73 -27.49 0.65
C GLN A 240 0.43 -26.67 0.54
N GLY A 241 -0.28 -26.68 -0.59
CA GLY A 241 -1.54 -25.96 -0.77
C GLY A 241 -1.37 -24.46 -0.99
N VAL A 242 -0.20 -24.03 -1.48
CA VAL A 242 -0.01 -22.66 -1.98
C VAL A 242 -0.74 -22.48 -3.30
N VAL A 243 -1.39 -21.33 -3.50
CA VAL A 243 -2.22 -21.03 -4.67
C VAL A 243 -1.62 -19.97 -5.60
N LEU A 244 -0.67 -19.18 -5.14
CA LEU A 244 0.10 -18.21 -5.92
C LEU A 244 1.43 -17.88 -5.26
N VAL A 245 2.38 -17.40 -6.06
CA VAL A 245 3.68 -16.90 -5.61
C VAL A 245 3.85 -15.46 -6.09
N GLU A 246 4.16 -14.56 -5.17
CA GLU A 246 4.39 -13.14 -5.46
C GLU A 246 5.88 -12.84 -5.44
N GLN A 247 6.35 -12.10 -6.45
CA GLN A 247 7.70 -11.57 -6.66
C GLN A 247 8.83 -12.51 -6.20
N PRO A 248 8.99 -13.69 -6.83
CA PRO A 248 9.99 -14.68 -6.41
C PRO A 248 11.43 -14.20 -6.58
N LEU A 249 11.74 -13.58 -7.73
CA LEU A 249 13.08 -13.18 -8.14
C LEU A 249 13.24 -11.65 -8.14
N PRO A 250 14.50 -11.15 -8.07
CA PRO A 250 14.81 -9.73 -8.17
C PRO A 250 14.27 -9.08 -9.46
N ILE A 251 13.95 -7.78 -9.38
CA ILE A 251 13.35 -7.01 -10.49
C ILE A 251 14.23 -6.93 -11.73
N ASP A 252 15.55 -7.03 -11.59
CA ASP A 252 16.54 -7.03 -12.67
C ASP A 252 16.70 -8.40 -13.35
N ARG A 253 16.00 -9.43 -12.87
CA ARG A 253 16.05 -10.80 -13.37
C ARG A 253 14.80 -11.17 -14.19
N LEU A 254 14.36 -10.29 -15.11
CA LEU A 254 13.10 -10.45 -15.84
C LEU A 254 13.09 -11.70 -16.72
N ASP A 255 14.19 -12.00 -17.42
CA ASP A 255 14.32 -13.20 -18.27
C ASP A 255 14.26 -14.49 -17.45
N ASP A 256 14.87 -14.50 -16.26
CA ASP A 256 14.78 -15.64 -15.36
C ASP A 256 13.37 -15.81 -14.82
N THR A 257 12.68 -14.69 -14.57
CA THR A 257 11.28 -14.70 -14.13
C THR A 257 10.36 -15.21 -15.23
N ALA A 258 10.58 -14.82 -16.49
CA ALA A 258 9.84 -15.34 -17.64
C ALA A 258 10.04 -16.85 -17.80
N TRP A 259 11.29 -17.32 -17.68
CA TRP A 259 11.62 -18.75 -17.71
C TRP A 259 10.93 -19.53 -16.57
N LEU A 260 10.90 -18.96 -15.36
CA LEU A 260 10.23 -19.51 -14.18
C LEU A 260 8.71 -19.58 -14.37
N THR A 261 8.13 -18.49 -14.86
CA THR A 261 6.68 -18.34 -15.10
C THR A 261 6.16 -19.38 -16.10
N GLU A 262 6.88 -19.60 -17.21
CA GLU A 262 6.52 -20.60 -18.22
C GLU A 262 6.43 -22.02 -17.65
N ARG A 263 7.21 -22.31 -16.60
CA ARG A 263 7.35 -23.67 -16.02
C ARG A 263 6.62 -23.83 -14.69
N SER A 264 6.23 -22.74 -14.08
CA SER A 264 5.61 -22.74 -12.76
C SER A 264 4.22 -23.39 -12.77
N PRO A 265 3.95 -24.33 -11.86
CA PRO A 265 2.61 -24.89 -11.69
C PRO A 265 1.65 -23.97 -10.93
N LEU A 266 2.12 -22.81 -10.44
CA LEU A 266 1.37 -21.80 -9.71
C LEU A 266 1.45 -20.45 -10.43
N PRO A 267 0.42 -19.60 -10.33
CA PRO A 267 0.50 -18.22 -10.81
C PRO A 267 1.66 -17.45 -10.16
N ILE A 268 2.50 -16.81 -10.98
CA ILE A 268 3.55 -15.88 -10.55
C ILE A 268 3.04 -14.45 -10.74
N ILE A 269 3.01 -13.68 -9.65
CA ILE A 269 2.45 -12.33 -9.58
C ILE A 269 3.56 -11.31 -9.37
N ALA A 270 3.59 -10.26 -10.21
CA ALA A 270 4.54 -9.15 -10.06
C ALA A 270 4.08 -8.21 -8.94
N ASP A 271 4.98 -7.82 -8.02
CA ASP A 271 4.77 -6.73 -7.05
C ASP A 271 5.77 -5.60 -7.29
N GLU A 272 7.03 -5.76 -6.93
CA GLU A 272 8.04 -4.71 -7.10
C GLU A 272 8.41 -4.47 -8.58
N SER A 273 8.18 -5.47 -9.43
CA SER A 273 8.40 -5.35 -10.89
C SER A 273 7.35 -4.51 -11.61
N ILE A 274 6.24 -4.17 -10.97
CA ILE A 274 5.13 -3.37 -11.49
C ILE A 274 4.82 -2.23 -10.55
N GLN A 275 4.95 -1.00 -11.01
CA GLN A 275 4.59 0.19 -10.24
C GLN A 275 3.49 1.00 -10.95
N ARG A 276 3.67 1.28 -12.23
CA ARG A 276 2.80 2.13 -13.03
C ARG A 276 2.16 1.34 -14.19
N LEU A 277 1.13 1.93 -14.77
CA LEU A 277 0.47 1.42 -15.98
C LEU A 277 1.47 1.15 -17.11
N SER A 278 2.46 2.01 -17.28
CA SER A 278 3.50 1.87 -18.31
C SER A 278 4.37 0.61 -18.16
N ASP A 279 4.48 0.05 -16.94
CA ASP A 279 5.28 -1.15 -16.71
C ASP A 279 4.63 -2.42 -17.25
N ILE A 280 3.30 -2.44 -17.43
CA ILE A 280 2.56 -3.65 -17.83
C ILE A 280 3.11 -4.23 -19.11
N SER A 281 3.38 -3.40 -20.11
CA SER A 281 3.91 -3.86 -21.40
C SER A 281 5.30 -4.51 -21.28
N ARG A 282 6.13 -4.02 -20.36
CA ARG A 282 7.49 -4.54 -20.11
C ARG A 282 7.48 -5.90 -19.45
N ILE A 283 6.52 -6.17 -18.54
CA ILE A 283 6.47 -7.43 -17.79
C ILE A 283 5.49 -8.46 -18.36
N ALA A 284 4.73 -8.10 -19.39
CA ALA A 284 3.83 -9.02 -20.07
C ALA A 284 4.62 -10.23 -20.60
N GLY A 285 4.14 -11.44 -20.28
CA GLY A 285 4.84 -12.71 -20.59
C GLY A 285 5.87 -13.14 -19.55
N ALA A 286 6.39 -12.23 -18.72
CA ALA A 286 7.29 -12.59 -17.63
C ALA A 286 6.55 -12.93 -16.31
N PHE A 287 5.28 -12.55 -16.19
CA PHE A 287 4.43 -12.84 -15.04
C PHE A 287 3.05 -13.29 -15.51
N HIS A 288 2.40 -14.14 -14.72
CA HIS A 288 1.00 -14.52 -14.96
C HIS A 288 0.02 -13.41 -14.56
N GLY A 289 0.45 -12.48 -13.70
CA GLY A 289 -0.40 -11.41 -13.20
C GLY A 289 0.38 -10.29 -12.51
N ILE A 290 -0.35 -9.28 -12.08
CA ILE A 290 0.18 -8.08 -11.41
C ILE A 290 -0.48 -7.86 -10.06
N ASN A 291 0.28 -7.32 -9.09
CA ASN A 291 -0.25 -6.79 -7.84
C ASN A 291 -0.28 -5.26 -7.91
N ILE A 292 -1.48 -4.70 -7.99
CA ILE A 292 -1.73 -3.26 -8.00
C ILE A 292 -1.80 -2.76 -6.56
N LYS A 293 -1.01 -1.74 -6.22
CA LYS A 293 -1.10 -1.02 -4.94
C LYS A 293 -1.21 0.47 -5.22
N LEU A 294 -2.18 1.15 -4.61
CA LEU A 294 -2.47 2.56 -4.90
C LEU A 294 -1.25 3.45 -4.69
N MET A 295 -0.45 3.17 -3.65
CA MET A 295 0.78 3.94 -3.35
C MET A 295 1.86 3.80 -4.43
N LYS A 296 1.85 2.75 -5.23
CA LYS A 296 2.75 2.57 -6.37
C LYS A 296 2.26 3.27 -7.62
N CYS A 297 0.96 3.12 -7.93
CA CYS A 297 0.38 3.54 -9.20
C CYS A 297 -0.36 4.89 -9.14
N THR A 298 0.00 5.76 -8.20
CA THR A 298 -0.55 7.11 -8.06
C THR A 298 -2.06 7.19 -7.77
N GLY A 299 -2.70 6.11 -7.32
CA GLY A 299 -4.06 6.14 -6.85
C GLY A 299 -5.08 5.31 -7.66
N MET A 300 -6.35 5.63 -7.48
CA MET A 300 -7.49 4.85 -7.97
C MET A 300 -7.68 4.98 -9.49
N ARG A 301 -7.39 6.16 -10.07
CA ARG A 301 -7.50 6.39 -11.52
C ARG A 301 -6.61 5.44 -12.30
N GLU A 302 -5.32 5.45 -12.01
CA GLU A 302 -4.36 4.59 -12.70
C GLU A 302 -4.56 3.11 -12.36
N ALA A 303 -4.90 2.78 -11.11
CA ALA A 303 -5.21 1.41 -10.70
C ALA A 303 -6.34 0.82 -11.57
N ARG A 304 -7.41 1.58 -11.84
CA ARG A 304 -8.50 1.14 -12.72
C ARG A 304 -8.04 0.91 -14.16
N ALA A 305 -7.20 1.78 -14.69
CA ALA A 305 -6.61 1.61 -16.02
C ALA A 305 -5.73 0.36 -16.08
N MET A 306 -4.93 0.12 -15.04
CA MET A 306 -4.09 -1.10 -14.91
C MET A 306 -4.94 -2.37 -14.89
N VAL A 307 -6.06 -2.41 -14.15
CA VAL A 307 -6.99 -3.54 -14.17
C VAL A 307 -7.46 -3.84 -15.59
N SER A 308 -7.91 -2.81 -16.32
CA SER A 308 -8.43 -2.97 -17.67
C SER A 308 -7.35 -3.44 -18.66
N THR A 309 -6.15 -2.88 -18.57
CA THR A 309 -5.02 -3.24 -19.43
C THR A 309 -4.53 -4.66 -19.15
N ALA A 310 -4.37 -5.04 -17.89
CA ALA A 310 -3.96 -6.40 -17.52
C ALA A 310 -4.98 -7.45 -18.02
N ARG A 311 -6.28 -7.16 -17.87
CA ARG A 311 -7.36 -8.03 -18.38
C ARG A 311 -7.32 -8.18 -19.91
N ALA A 312 -7.08 -7.09 -20.64
CA ALA A 312 -6.95 -7.13 -22.09
C ALA A 312 -5.76 -7.98 -22.56
N LEU A 313 -4.72 -8.09 -21.74
CA LEU A 313 -3.55 -8.93 -21.98
C LEU A 313 -3.68 -10.36 -21.42
N GLY A 314 -4.85 -10.73 -20.87
CA GLY A 314 -5.08 -12.04 -20.27
C GLY A 314 -4.38 -12.29 -18.95
N MET A 315 -3.85 -11.23 -18.30
CA MET A 315 -3.15 -11.32 -17.03
C MET A 315 -4.14 -11.40 -15.86
N LYS A 316 -3.75 -12.11 -14.82
CA LYS A 316 -4.43 -12.08 -13.52
C LYS A 316 -4.14 -10.75 -12.81
N VAL A 317 -5.09 -10.33 -12.00
CA VAL A 317 -4.97 -9.09 -11.22
C VAL A 317 -5.14 -9.39 -9.74
N MET A 318 -4.15 -9.00 -8.97
CA MET A 318 -4.19 -8.91 -7.52
C MET A 318 -4.27 -7.43 -7.12
N LEU A 319 -5.00 -7.13 -6.09
CA LEU A 319 -5.09 -5.82 -5.50
C LEU A 319 -4.52 -5.88 -4.09
N GLY A 320 -3.40 -5.22 -3.89
CA GLY A 320 -2.70 -5.18 -2.60
C GLY A 320 -2.74 -3.82 -1.95
N CYS A 321 -2.18 -3.75 -0.76
CA CYS A 321 -1.97 -2.53 0.00
C CYS A 321 -0.58 -2.50 0.64
N MET A 322 -0.27 -1.41 1.31
CA MET A 322 0.82 -1.30 2.28
C MET A 322 0.24 -1.51 3.70
N THR A 323 1.00 -1.24 4.74
CA THR A 323 0.39 -0.97 6.04
C THR A 323 -0.22 0.43 5.96
N GLU A 324 -1.53 0.51 5.99
CA GLU A 324 -2.32 1.71 5.68
C GLU A 324 -3.48 1.82 6.66
N THR A 325 -4.09 2.99 6.76
CA THR A 325 -5.37 3.13 7.48
C THR A 325 -6.53 2.57 6.65
N SER A 326 -7.71 2.50 7.26
CA SER A 326 -8.94 2.17 6.51
C SER A 326 -9.24 3.15 5.36
N CYS A 327 -8.55 4.30 5.27
CA CYS A 327 -8.70 5.24 4.17
C CYS A 327 -8.21 4.62 2.85
N ALA A 328 -6.92 4.34 2.71
CA ALA A 328 -6.38 3.78 1.47
C ALA A 328 -6.84 2.34 1.23
N VAL A 329 -6.96 1.51 2.29
CA VAL A 329 -7.49 0.15 2.15
C VAL A 329 -8.91 0.16 1.58
N SER A 330 -9.79 1.08 2.04
CA SER A 330 -11.14 1.19 1.50
C SER A 330 -11.17 1.75 0.08
N ALA A 331 -10.27 2.68 -0.24
CA ALA A 331 -10.11 3.19 -1.61
C ALA A 331 -9.74 2.05 -2.58
N ALA A 332 -8.74 1.24 -2.23
CA ALA A 332 -8.37 0.06 -3.00
C ALA A 332 -9.54 -0.93 -3.10
N ALA A 333 -10.22 -1.20 -2.00
CA ALA A 333 -11.34 -2.15 -1.95
C ALA A 333 -12.48 -1.79 -2.92
N GLN A 334 -12.66 -0.50 -3.32
CA GLN A 334 -13.66 -0.13 -4.33
C GLN A 334 -13.44 -0.85 -5.67
N LEU A 335 -12.20 -1.22 -6.00
CA LEU A 335 -11.85 -1.98 -7.21
C LEU A 335 -11.91 -3.51 -7.01
N SER A 336 -12.02 -4.00 -5.78
CA SER A 336 -11.91 -5.43 -5.49
C SER A 336 -12.87 -6.33 -6.27
N PRO A 337 -14.10 -5.90 -6.65
CA PRO A 337 -14.96 -6.76 -7.46
C PRO A 337 -14.49 -7.01 -8.90
N ALA A 338 -13.44 -6.30 -9.36
CA ALA A 338 -12.90 -6.42 -10.71
C ALA A 338 -11.61 -7.26 -10.79
N VAL A 339 -11.11 -7.79 -9.65
CA VAL A 339 -9.82 -8.49 -9.58
C VAL A 339 -9.97 -9.97 -9.19
N ASP A 340 -8.88 -10.75 -9.34
CA ASP A 340 -8.88 -12.18 -9.01
C ASP A 340 -8.49 -12.45 -7.57
N PHE A 341 -7.58 -11.62 -7.02
CA PHE A 341 -7.02 -11.78 -5.68
C PHE A 341 -7.03 -10.45 -4.93
N ALA A 342 -7.18 -10.50 -3.63
CA ALA A 342 -7.08 -9.34 -2.75
C ALA A 342 -6.12 -9.61 -1.59
N ASP A 343 -5.29 -8.61 -1.27
CA ASP A 343 -4.36 -8.57 -0.15
C ASP A 343 -4.51 -7.20 0.53
N LEU A 344 -5.68 -7.03 1.18
CA LEU A 344 -6.17 -5.75 1.69
C LEU A 344 -6.36 -5.82 3.22
N ASP A 345 -5.29 -6.19 3.92
CA ASP A 345 -5.25 -6.35 5.37
C ASP A 345 -4.47 -5.24 6.09
N GLY A 346 -3.95 -4.25 5.38
CA GLY A 346 -3.04 -3.22 5.92
C GLY A 346 -3.57 -2.49 7.14
N ASN A 347 -4.87 -2.18 7.17
CA ASN A 347 -5.54 -1.54 8.29
C ASN A 347 -5.75 -2.47 9.51
N LEU A 348 -5.71 -3.78 9.31
CA LEU A 348 -5.80 -4.75 10.40
C LEU A 348 -4.47 -4.88 11.16
N LEU A 349 -3.37 -4.52 10.52
CA LEU A 349 -2.02 -4.58 11.06
C LEU A 349 -1.65 -3.39 11.96
N ILE A 350 -2.43 -2.30 11.95
CA ILE A 350 -2.17 -1.08 12.72
C ILE A 350 -3.07 -0.95 13.95
N ALA A 351 -2.59 -0.19 14.95
CA ALA A 351 -3.30 0.04 16.21
C ALA A 351 -4.02 1.38 16.28
N ASN A 352 -3.65 2.34 15.42
CA ASN A 352 -4.08 3.74 15.49
C ASN A 352 -4.79 4.21 14.22
N ASP A 353 -5.73 3.41 13.72
CA ASP A 353 -6.54 3.77 12.56
C ASP A 353 -7.41 5.00 12.86
N ARG A 354 -7.42 5.97 11.94
CA ARG A 354 -8.21 7.20 12.04
C ARG A 354 -9.59 7.10 11.39
N PHE A 355 -9.85 6.01 10.69
CA PHE A 355 -11.06 5.80 9.90
C PHE A 355 -11.70 4.45 10.20
N ARG A 356 -13.00 4.38 9.92
CA ARG A 356 -13.74 3.15 9.74
C ARG A 356 -14.12 3.05 8.26
N GLY A 357 -13.93 1.90 7.65
CA GLY A 357 -14.19 1.70 6.22
C GLY A 357 -14.55 0.27 5.91
N VAL A 358 -13.93 -0.30 4.87
CA VAL A 358 -14.10 -1.71 4.53
C VAL A 358 -13.84 -2.60 5.75
N THR A 359 -14.69 -3.61 5.91
CA THR A 359 -14.53 -4.61 6.96
C THR A 359 -14.29 -5.99 6.37
N VAL A 360 -13.70 -6.86 7.16
CA VAL A 360 -13.47 -8.27 6.78
C VAL A 360 -14.31 -9.14 7.71
N SER A 361 -15.19 -9.95 7.11
CA SER A 361 -15.98 -10.95 7.83
C SER A 361 -15.77 -12.30 7.15
N GLU A 362 -15.33 -13.28 7.91
CA GLU A 362 -15.03 -14.63 7.41
C GLU A 362 -14.07 -14.59 6.17
N GLY A 363 -13.05 -13.73 6.23
CA GLY A 363 -12.09 -13.50 5.15
C GLY A 363 -12.63 -12.75 3.93
N ARG A 364 -13.90 -12.37 3.91
CA ARG A 364 -14.51 -11.64 2.79
C ARG A 364 -14.55 -10.14 3.06
N LEU A 365 -14.23 -9.37 2.02
CA LEU A 365 -14.37 -7.91 2.05
C LEU A 365 -15.85 -7.52 2.01
N SER A 366 -16.26 -6.68 2.96
CA SER A 366 -17.57 -6.04 2.98
C SER A 366 -17.42 -4.57 2.62
N LEU A 367 -17.83 -4.21 1.40
CA LEU A 367 -17.74 -2.85 0.88
C LEU A 367 -18.86 -1.98 1.47
N PRO A 368 -18.53 -0.87 2.16
CA PRO A 368 -19.54 0.03 2.69
C PRO A 368 -20.38 0.68 1.58
N SER A 369 -21.65 0.93 1.86
CA SER A 369 -22.53 1.71 0.97
C SER A 369 -22.39 3.23 1.14
N THR A 370 -21.57 3.66 2.10
CA THR A 370 -21.25 5.07 2.34
C THR A 370 -20.65 5.71 1.08
N PRO A 371 -21.09 6.92 0.70
CA PRO A 371 -20.53 7.65 -0.44
C PRO A 371 -19.02 7.87 -0.37
N GLY A 372 -18.40 8.13 -1.52
CA GLY A 372 -16.94 8.29 -1.63
C GLY A 372 -16.22 6.96 -1.71
N ILE A 373 -15.13 6.84 -0.98
CA ILE A 373 -14.40 5.58 -0.82
C ILE A 373 -14.97 4.68 0.29
N GLY A 374 -16.09 5.10 0.90
CA GLY A 374 -16.79 4.27 1.88
C GLY A 374 -16.24 4.38 3.30
N ILE A 375 -15.69 5.53 3.70
CA ILE A 375 -15.10 5.72 5.04
C ILE A 375 -15.88 6.71 5.91
N LEU A 376 -15.67 6.56 7.22
CA LEU A 376 -16.08 7.52 8.24
C LEU A 376 -14.85 7.86 9.09
N LYS A 377 -14.57 9.16 9.25
CA LYS A 377 -13.51 9.63 10.16
C LYS A 377 -13.93 9.34 11.60
N ILE A 378 -13.04 8.74 12.38
CA ILE A 378 -13.24 8.49 13.80
C ILE A 378 -13.04 9.83 14.52
N ALA A 379 -14.04 10.27 15.31
CA ALA A 379 -13.87 11.42 16.16
C ALA A 379 -12.81 11.08 17.22
N ASN A 380 -11.74 11.87 17.28
CA ASN A 380 -10.75 11.73 18.34
C ASN A 380 -11.40 12.15 19.66
N ASN A 381 -11.64 11.19 20.55
CA ASN A 381 -11.88 11.46 21.97
C ASN A 381 -10.49 11.67 22.62
N TYR A 382 -9.91 12.87 22.44
CA TYR A 382 -8.79 13.37 23.26
C TYR A 382 -9.25 14.50 24.13
#